data_fae1c5e1b637c77a5e44851408a534fb
#
_entry.id   fae1c5e1b637c77a5e44851408a534fb
#
_cell.length_a   1.000
_cell.length_b   1.000
_cell.length_c   1.000
_cell.angle_alpha   90.00
_cell.angle_beta   90.00
_cell.angle_gamma   90.00
#
_symmetry.space_group_name_H-M   'P 1'
#
loop_
_entity.id
_entity.type
_entity.pdbx_description
1 polymer ?
#
loop_
_entity_poly.entity_id
_entity_poly.type
_entity_poly.pdbx_seq_one_letter_code
_entity_poly.pdbx_strand_id
1 'polypeptide(L)'
;MLNKLLYQGRMVADPEVKQTQSGVSFLEFTVAWSEKYKETETSCFMRCKAWRNTAEFVGKWFRKGQEILIEGHMVTETWDKDGQKQSRTICNVEKVNFCGPASKVSEKTDTSAVNTWVNDISDEELPFE
;
A
#
# COMPACT_ATOMS: atom_id res chain seq x y z
N MET A 1 -6.82 -22.70 6.29
CA MET A 1 -5.41 -22.41 6.05
C MET A 1 -5.16 -20.91 6.07
N LEU A 2 -4.00 -20.51 6.55
CA LEU A 2 -3.69 -19.10 6.71
C LEU A 2 -2.92 -18.55 5.52
N ASN A 3 -3.37 -17.43 5.02
CA ASN A 3 -2.67 -16.74 3.93
C ASN A 3 -2.81 -15.24 4.22
N LYS A 4 -1.74 -14.66 4.74
CA LYS A 4 -1.80 -13.27 5.19
C LYS A 4 -0.48 -12.59 4.87
N LEU A 5 -0.58 -11.38 4.33
CA LEU A 5 0.57 -10.56 4.02
C LEU A 5 0.42 -9.20 4.67
N LEU A 6 1.44 -8.79 5.40
CA LEU A 6 1.56 -7.45 5.94
C LEU A 6 2.79 -6.84 5.31
N TYR A 7 2.65 -5.70 4.68
CA TYR A 7 3.73 -5.15 3.90
C TYR A 7 3.73 -3.63 3.99
N GLN A 8 4.85 -3.06 4.33
CA GLN A 8 4.98 -1.61 4.41
C GLN A 8 6.10 -1.16 3.49
N GLY A 9 5.83 -0.12 2.72
CA GLY A 9 6.82 0.41 1.80
C GLY A 9 6.34 1.70 1.21
N ARG A 10 6.86 2.03 0.03
CA ARG A 10 6.50 3.27 -0.63
C ARG A 10 5.88 2.99 -1.99
N MET A 11 4.93 3.83 -2.35
CA MET A 11 4.31 3.73 -3.66
C MET A 11 5.33 4.01 -4.74
N VAL A 12 5.35 3.17 -5.76
CA VAL A 12 6.30 3.31 -6.85
C VAL A 12 5.84 4.36 -7.87
N ALA A 13 4.54 4.53 -7.98
CA ALA A 13 3.96 5.46 -8.95
C ALA A 13 2.62 5.95 -8.43
N ASP A 14 2.12 7.01 -9.05
CA ASP A 14 0.78 7.47 -8.71
C ASP A 14 -0.24 6.42 -9.11
N PRO A 15 -1.16 6.07 -8.22
CA PRO A 15 -2.16 5.06 -8.54
C PRO A 15 -3.25 5.61 -9.46
N GLU A 16 -3.78 4.74 -10.28
CA GLU A 16 -4.83 5.10 -11.22
C GLU A 16 -5.95 4.08 -11.12
N VAL A 17 -7.10 4.54 -10.69
CA VAL A 17 -8.25 3.66 -10.54
C VAL A 17 -8.85 3.35 -11.90
N LYS A 18 -9.11 2.09 -12.14
CA LYS A 18 -9.70 1.63 -13.37
C LYS A 18 -11.02 0.92 -13.07
N GLN A 19 -11.76 0.62 -14.10
CA GLN A 19 -13.01 -0.09 -13.92
C GLN A 19 -13.07 -1.28 -14.87
N THR A 20 -13.66 -2.36 -14.38
CA THR A 20 -13.89 -3.52 -15.21
C THR A 20 -15.09 -3.24 -16.12
N GLN A 21 -15.35 -4.18 -17.02
CA GLN A 21 -16.49 -4.04 -17.92
C GLN A 21 -17.81 -3.99 -17.15
N SER A 22 -17.86 -4.62 -16.01
CA SER A 22 -19.06 -4.62 -15.19
C SER A 22 -19.12 -3.44 -14.24
N GLY A 23 -18.18 -2.51 -14.34
CA GLY A 23 -18.22 -1.29 -13.54
C GLY A 23 -17.60 -1.38 -12.17
N VAL A 24 -16.84 -2.44 -11.90
CA VAL A 24 -16.19 -2.59 -10.61
C VAL A 24 -14.85 -1.86 -10.63
N SER A 25 -14.65 -1.01 -9.65
CA SER A 25 -13.39 -0.27 -9.52
C SER A 25 -12.28 -1.20 -9.07
N PHE A 26 -11.11 -1.05 -9.66
CA PHE A 26 -9.94 -1.78 -9.23
C PHE A 26 -8.70 -0.96 -9.50
N LEU A 27 -7.62 -1.34 -8.83
CA LEU A 27 -6.38 -0.61 -8.91
C LEU A 27 -5.22 -1.57 -8.78
N GLU A 28 -4.26 -1.44 -9.68
CA GLU A 28 -3.00 -2.18 -9.57
C GLU A 28 -1.91 -1.21 -9.21
N PHE A 29 -1.13 -1.56 -8.23
CA PHE A 29 -0.02 -0.70 -7.81
C PHE A 29 1.10 -1.55 -7.24
N THR A 30 2.28 -0.96 -7.19
CA THR A 30 3.46 -1.65 -6.69
C THR A 30 3.99 -0.89 -5.49
N VAL A 31 4.35 -1.63 -4.45
CA VAL A 31 4.91 -1.06 -3.23
C VAL A 31 6.36 -1.54 -3.13
N ALA A 32 7.25 -0.59 -2.95
CA ALA A 32 8.67 -0.88 -2.85
C ALA A 32 9.10 -0.90 -1.39
N TRP A 33 9.73 -1.98 -1.01
CA TRP A 33 10.29 -2.13 0.33
C TRP A 33 11.79 -2.27 0.20
N SER A 34 12.53 -1.66 1.11
CA SER A 34 13.97 -1.79 1.09
C SER A 34 14.52 -1.75 2.50
N GLU A 35 15.64 -2.40 2.65
CA GLU A 35 16.34 -2.46 3.92
C GLU A 35 17.82 -2.38 3.65
N LYS A 36 18.52 -1.56 4.43
CA LYS A 36 19.94 -1.42 4.27
C LYS A 36 20.64 -1.90 5.54
N TYR A 37 21.53 -2.85 5.38
CA TYR A 37 22.30 -3.37 6.48
C TYR A 37 23.78 -3.29 6.11
N LYS A 38 24.50 -2.45 6.85
CA LYS A 38 25.89 -2.16 6.55
C LYS A 38 25.96 -1.58 5.13
N GLU A 39 26.67 -2.23 4.23
CA GLU A 39 26.78 -1.74 2.87
C GLU A 39 25.88 -2.51 1.90
N THR A 40 25.08 -3.39 2.43
CA THR A 40 24.20 -4.22 1.61
C THR A 40 22.79 -3.67 1.65
N GLU A 41 22.20 -3.46 0.47
CA GLU A 41 20.83 -3.00 0.38
C GLU A 41 19.99 -4.08 -0.27
N THR A 42 18.90 -4.42 0.37
CA THR A 42 17.96 -5.41 -0.12
C THR A 42 16.64 -4.73 -0.39
N SER A 43 16.04 -5.02 -1.53
CA SER A 43 14.77 -4.41 -1.86
C SER A 43 13.83 -5.46 -2.43
N CYS A 44 12.55 -5.16 -2.34
CA CYS A 44 11.51 -6.04 -2.85
C CYS A 44 10.36 -5.19 -3.36
N PHE A 45 9.85 -5.56 -4.51
CA PHE A 45 8.72 -4.85 -5.11
C PHE A 45 7.53 -5.76 -5.10
N MET A 46 6.50 -5.37 -4.36
CA MET A 46 5.30 -6.19 -4.23
C MET A 46 4.20 -5.61 -5.08
N ARG A 47 3.74 -6.41 -6.04
CA ARG A 47 2.64 -6.00 -6.89
C ARG A 47 1.33 -6.26 -6.17
N CYS A 48 0.49 -5.24 -6.11
CA CYS A 48 -0.73 -5.29 -5.33
C CYS A 48 -1.94 -4.97 -6.20
N LYS A 49 -3.06 -5.49 -5.80
CA LYS A 49 -4.31 -5.23 -6.48
C LYS A 49 -5.39 -4.98 -5.44
N ALA A 50 -6.12 -3.89 -5.61
CA ALA A 50 -7.19 -3.52 -4.69
C ALA A 50 -8.48 -3.40 -5.47
N TRP A 51 -9.61 -3.60 -4.79
CA TRP A 51 -10.91 -3.62 -5.42
C TRP A 51 -11.88 -2.69 -4.71
N ARG A 52 -12.82 -2.15 -5.47
CA ARG A 52 -13.94 -1.39 -4.94
C ARG A 52 -13.50 -0.24 -4.05
N ASN A 53 -14.00 -0.19 -2.84
CA ASN A 53 -13.71 0.91 -1.94
C ASN A 53 -12.23 1.03 -1.61
N THR A 54 -11.55 -0.08 -1.47
CA THR A 54 -10.12 -0.05 -1.19
C THR A 54 -9.36 0.58 -2.36
N ALA A 55 -9.75 0.24 -3.58
CA ALA A 55 -9.11 0.81 -4.75
C ALA A 55 -9.32 2.33 -4.80
N GLU A 56 -10.53 2.76 -4.53
CA GLU A 56 -10.82 4.18 -4.55
C GLU A 56 -10.10 4.92 -3.44
N PHE A 57 -9.97 4.28 -2.29
CA PHE A 57 -9.25 4.88 -1.17
C PHE A 57 -7.78 5.10 -1.52
N VAL A 58 -7.14 4.08 -2.08
CA VAL A 58 -5.73 4.22 -2.46
C VAL A 58 -5.57 5.25 -3.55
N GLY A 59 -6.45 5.24 -4.54
CA GLY A 59 -6.35 6.20 -5.63
C GLY A 59 -6.56 7.63 -5.19
N LYS A 60 -7.34 7.82 -4.13
CA LYS A 60 -7.66 9.16 -3.65
C LYS A 60 -6.59 9.70 -2.71
N TRP A 61 -6.03 8.86 -1.87
CA TRP A 61 -5.20 9.33 -0.77
C TRP A 61 -3.72 9.05 -0.89
N PHE A 62 -3.30 8.21 -1.82
CA PHE A 62 -1.89 7.85 -1.92
C PHE A 62 -1.28 8.30 -3.24
N ARG A 63 -0.03 8.69 -3.20
CA ARG A 63 0.70 9.17 -4.37
C ARG A 63 2.09 8.56 -4.37
N LYS A 64 2.78 8.70 -5.49
CA LYS A 64 4.13 8.18 -5.65
C LYS A 64 5.04 8.64 -4.50
N GLY A 65 5.80 7.70 -3.95
CA GLY A 65 6.76 7.99 -2.90
C GLY A 65 6.19 7.98 -1.50
N GLN A 66 4.88 7.91 -1.38
CA GLN A 66 4.24 7.94 -0.07
C GLN A 66 4.28 6.57 0.58
N GLU A 67 4.46 6.54 1.89
CA GLU A 67 4.46 5.29 2.62
C GLU A 67 3.07 4.73 2.76
N ILE A 68 2.99 3.41 2.67
CA ILE A 68 1.71 2.72 2.73
C ILE A 68 1.91 1.39 3.42
N LEU A 69 0.97 1.03 4.26
CA LEU A 69 0.95 -0.27 4.92
C LEU A 69 -0.24 -1.03 4.38
N ILE A 70 0.02 -2.16 3.77
CA ILE A 70 -1.05 -2.97 3.21
C ILE A 70 -1.21 -4.27 3.96
N GLU A 71 -2.43 -4.73 3.99
CA GLU A 71 -2.82 -5.99 4.59
C GLU A 71 -3.59 -6.76 3.55
N GLY A 72 -3.21 -7.99 3.29
CA GLY A 72 -3.90 -8.76 2.29
C GLY A 72 -3.47 -10.20 2.29
N HIS A 73 -3.66 -10.84 1.17
CA HIS A 73 -3.24 -12.22 1.01
C HIS A 73 -2.70 -12.42 -0.39
N MET A 74 -1.91 -13.46 -0.55
CA MET A 74 -1.27 -13.73 -1.83
C MET A 74 -2.20 -14.56 -2.71
N VAL A 75 -2.24 -14.19 -3.99
CA VAL A 75 -3.00 -14.95 -4.98
C VAL A 75 -2.15 -15.08 -6.22
N THR A 76 -2.37 -16.14 -6.96
CA THR A 76 -1.69 -16.36 -8.22
C THR A 76 -2.65 -16.09 -9.35
N GLU A 77 -2.26 -15.15 -10.22
CA GLU A 77 -3.04 -14.86 -11.42
C GLU A 77 -2.44 -15.59 -12.58
N THR A 78 -3.29 -16.15 -13.44
CA THR A 78 -2.85 -16.81 -14.64
C THR A 78 -3.55 -16.20 -15.83
N TRP A 79 -2.83 -16.15 -16.95
CA TRP A 79 -3.41 -15.67 -18.20
C TRP A 79 -2.67 -16.32 -19.35
N ASP A 80 -3.27 -16.27 -20.53
CA ASP A 80 -2.65 -16.81 -21.72
C ASP A 80 -2.07 -15.67 -22.54
N LYS A 81 -0.83 -15.85 -22.96
CA LYS A 81 -0.17 -14.90 -23.81
C LYS A 81 0.52 -15.65 -24.93
N ASP A 82 0.09 -15.37 -26.16
CA ASP A 82 0.68 -15.98 -27.35
C ASP A 82 0.69 -17.50 -27.23
N GLY A 83 -0.39 -18.07 -26.72
CA GLY A 83 -0.51 -19.50 -26.61
C GLY A 83 0.22 -20.10 -25.43
N GLN A 84 0.89 -19.30 -24.63
CA GLN A 84 1.60 -19.76 -23.45
C GLN A 84 0.91 -19.30 -22.19
N LYS A 85 0.86 -20.17 -21.21
CA LYS A 85 0.25 -19.86 -19.94
C LYS A 85 1.24 -19.11 -19.06
N GLN A 86 0.84 -17.92 -18.63
CA GLN A 86 1.67 -17.11 -17.77
C GLN A 86 1.03 -17.03 -16.40
N SER A 87 1.86 -16.85 -15.37
CA SER A 87 1.34 -16.68 -14.02
C SER A 87 2.22 -15.75 -13.24
N ARG A 88 1.64 -15.12 -12.25
CA ARG A 88 2.38 -14.28 -11.34
C ARG A 88 1.65 -14.27 -10.01
N THR A 89 2.41 -14.03 -8.93
CA THR A 89 1.84 -13.95 -7.60
C THR A 89 1.74 -12.49 -7.21
N ILE A 90 0.58 -12.09 -6.75
CA ILE A 90 0.35 -10.72 -6.34
C ILE A 90 -0.30 -10.72 -4.97
N CYS A 91 -0.34 -9.54 -4.37
CA CYS A 91 -1.06 -9.35 -3.11
C CYS A 91 -2.43 -8.79 -3.42
N ASN A 92 -3.46 -9.50 -2.99
CA ASN A 92 -4.82 -8.98 -3.07
C ASN A 92 -5.06 -8.21 -1.79
N VAL A 93 -5.17 -6.90 -1.91
CA VAL A 93 -5.20 -6.01 -0.75
C VAL A 93 -6.56 -5.99 -0.11
N GLU A 94 -6.61 -6.23 1.19
CA GLU A 94 -7.84 -6.19 1.96
C GLU A 94 -8.00 -4.90 2.72
N LYS A 95 -6.89 -4.33 3.19
CA LYS A 95 -6.94 -3.13 3.99
C LYS A 95 -5.67 -2.33 3.78
N VAL A 96 -5.83 -1.01 3.80
CA VAL A 96 -4.71 -0.09 3.60
C VAL A 96 -4.69 0.88 4.77
N ASN A 97 -3.50 1.15 5.28
CA ASN A 97 -3.34 2.08 6.39
C ASN A 97 -2.31 3.13 6.04
N PHE A 98 -2.51 4.32 6.57
CA PHE A 98 -1.50 5.36 6.49
C PHE A 98 -0.38 5.03 7.46
N CYS A 99 0.82 5.40 7.09
CA CYS A 99 1.94 5.25 8.01
C CYS A 99 2.87 6.43 7.81
N GLY A 100 3.50 6.80 8.92
CA GLY A 100 4.37 7.96 8.89
C GLY A 100 3.59 9.24 8.81
N PRO A 101 4.27 10.34 8.53
CA PRO A 101 3.62 11.64 8.46
C PRO A 101 2.60 11.70 7.35
N ALA A 102 1.64 12.59 7.48
CA ALA A 102 0.63 12.78 6.46
C ALA A 102 1.29 13.24 5.17
N SER A 103 0.47 13.29 4.12
CA SER A 103 0.95 13.68 2.82
C SER A 103 1.76 14.97 2.87
N LYS A 104 2.84 15.00 2.13
CA LYS A 104 3.67 16.19 2.07
C LYS A 104 2.96 17.36 1.43
N VAL A 105 1.98 17.06 0.62
CA VAL A 105 1.23 18.11 -0.06
C VAL A 105 0.55 19.01 0.94
N SER A 106 0.02 18.43 2.00
CA SER A 106 -0.69 19.18 3.03
C SER A 106 0.12 19.29 4.29
N GLU A 107 1.41 19.17 4.19
CA GLU A 107 2.26 19.06 5.36
C GLU A 107 2.13 20.24 6.31
N LYS A 108 1.96 21.44 5.80
CA LYS A 108 1.89 22.59 6.67
C LYS A 108 0.69 22.55 7.59
N THR A 109 -0.44 22.20 7.03
CA THR A 109 -1.65 22.12 7.82
C THR A 109 -1.69 20.85 8.65
N ASP A 110 -1.33 19.78 8.00
CA ASP A 110 -1.44 18.49 8.66
C ASP A 110 -0.40 18.28 9.73
N THR A 111 0.73 18.96 9.63
CA THR A 111 1.76 18.81 10.64
C THR A 111 1.26 19.21 12.01
N SER A 112 0.55 20.33 12.06
CA SER A 112 -0.03 20.75 13.33
C SER A 112 -1.03 19.74 13.86
N ALA A 113 -1.89 19.27 12.98
CA ALA A 113 -2.90 18.30 13.38
C ALA A 113 -2.26 17.00 13.82
N VAL A 114 -1.26 16.58 13.08
CA VAL A 114 -0.57 15.32 13.41
C VAL A 114 0.14 15.44 14.75
N ASN A 115 0.80 16.56 14.98
CA ASN A 115 1.50 16.74 16.24
C ASN A 115 0.54 16.75 17.42
N THR A 116 -0.59 17.40 17.24
CA THR A 116 -1.60 17.41 18.30
C THR A 116 -2.09 16.00 18.58
N TRP A 117 -2.36 15.27 17.53
CA TRP A 117 -2.85 13.92 17.67
C TRP A 117 -1.83 13.01 18.34
N VAL A 118 -0.57 13.14 17.93
CA VAL A 118 0.49 12.33 18.51
C VAL A 118 0.68 12.65 19.97
N ASN A 119 0.64 13.93 20.31
CA ASN A 119 0.79 14.32 21.71
C ASN A 119 -0.33 13.78 22.57
N ASP A 120 -1.54 13.79 22.04
CA ASP A 120 -2.67 13.24 22.78
C ASP A 120 -2.50 11.76 23.05
N ILE A 121 -1.96 11.05 22.08
CA ILE A 121 -1.81 9.61 22.23
C ILE A 121 -0.61 9.25 23.10
N SER A 122 0.49 9.95 22.90
CA SER A 122 1.75 9.55 23.50
C SER A 122 1.74 9.53 25.01
N ASP A 123 0.87 10.31 25.62
CA ASP A 123 0.92 10.42 27.06
C ASP A 123 0.38 9.21 27.78
N GLU A 124 -0.58 8.55 27.21
CA GLU A 124 -1.22 7.49 27.95
C GLU A 124 -1.77 6.35 27.11
N GLU A 125 -1.78 6.56 25.79
CA GLU A 125 -2.44 5.59 24.92
C GLU A 125 -1.52 4.58 24.30
N LEU A 126 -0.23 4.73 24.46
CA LEU A 126 0.71 3.82 23.83
C LEU A 126 1.08 2.71 24.78
N PRO A 127 0.39 1.58 24.71
CA PRO A 127 0.62 0.49 25.64
C PRO A 127 1.93 -0.25 25.43
N PHE A 128 2.53 -0.07 24.29
CA PHE A 128 3.79 -0.77 24.00
C PHE A 128 5.02 0.06 24.30
N GLU A 129 4.86 1.14 24.92
CA GLU A 129 5.98 1.99 25.26
C GLU A 129 6.98 1.40 26.19
#